data_0d883e022217bc66961d433a6719af24
#
_entry.id   0d883e022217bc66961d433a6719af24
#
_cell.length_a   1.000
_cell.length_b   1.000
_cell.length_c   1.000
_cell.angle_alpha   90.00
_cell.angle_beta   90.00
_cell.angle_gamma   90.00
#
_symmetry.space_group_name_H-M   'P 1'
#
loop_
_entity.id
_entity.type
_entity.pdbx_description
1 polymer ?
#
loop_
_entity_poly.entity_id
_entity_poly.type
_entity_poly.pdbx_seq_one_letter_code
_entity_poly.pdbx_strand_id
1 'polypeptide(L)'
;MAKQLFFDIEARNRMKRGVDILANAVKVTLGPKGRNVVIEKKFGAPGVTKDGVTVAKEIELEDPIENMGAQMVKEVASKTSDVAGDGTTTATVLAQSIITEGLKNVAAGANPMDLKRGIDKAVRAVVESLAAQSQKVGNDSKKIEQVASISANNDSEIGKLIAEAMTKVTKDGVITVEEARGIETGIEVVEGMQFDRGYISPYFVTNSEKMEVELENPYIMIYDKKVSNMKDILHILEKVAQQGAPLLIISEDLEGEALATLVVNKLRGTLKVSAVKAPGFGDRRKEMLQDLAILTAGIVISEEQGYKLENADLSYLGKAERVVIDKDNTTIVGGKGKKADITARINQIKAQIETTTSDYDKEKLQERLAKLSGGVAVLQVGAATEMEMKEKKDRVDDALHATRAAIEEGIVPGGGVAFIRAIEAIDKMKGSNEDEGTGISIVKRALEEPLRQIVENAGIEGSIVVQKVKEGKGDFGFNARTEQYEKLIAAGVIDPTKVTRVALENAASIAGMLLTTECVIADKPKKEEPAHAHGGGPGMGGMDY
;
A
#
# COMPACT_ATOMS: atom_id res chain seq x y z
N MET A 1 -5.20 -31.28 14.31
CA MET A 1 -6.58 -30.91 14.71
C MET A 1 -7.56 -31.53 13.71
N ALA A 2 -8.77 -31.90 14.18
CA ALA A 2 -9.80 -32.41 13.28
C ALA A 2 -10.34 -31.25 12.44
N LYS A 3 -10.70 -31.53 11.17
CA LYS A 3 -11.27 -30.55 10.25
C LYS A 3 -12.79 -30.70 10.16
N GLN A 4 -13.48 -29.61 9.91
CA GLN A 4 -14.87 -29.58 9.45
C GLN A 4 -14.90 -29.24 7.98
N LEU A 5 -15.77 -29.91 7.23
CA LEU A 5 -15.96 -29.66 5.81
C LEU A 5 -17.40 -29.20 5.60
N PHE A 6 -17.55 -28.15 4.82
CA PHE A 6 -18.83 -27.60 4.40
C PHE A 6 -18.87 -27.54 2.89
N PHE A 7 -20.01 -27.88 2.30
CA PHE A 7 -20.16 -28.01 0.86
C PHE A 7 -21.32 -27.16 0.37
N ASP A 8 -21.37 -26.98 -0.93
CA ASP A 8 -22.51 -26.40 -1.63
C ASP A 8 -22.95 -25.01 -1.11
N ILE A 9 -24.25 -24.84 -1.07
CA ILE A 9 -24.93 -23.59 -0.71
C ILE A 9 -24.67 -23.18 0.74
N GLU A 10 -24.46 -24.13 1.65
CA GLU A 10 -24.16 -23.82 3.05
C GLU A 10 -22.81 -23.12 3.19
N ALA A 11 -21.76 -23.67 2.57
CA ALA A 11 -20.43 -23.09 2.56
C ALA A 11 -20.45 -21.66 1.97
N ARG A 12 -21.08 -21.53 0.81
CA ARG A 12 -21.18 -20.24 0.09
C ARG A 12 -21.93 -19.18 0.88
N ASN A 13 -23.07 -19.53 1.49
CA ASN A 13 -23.87 -18.59 2.28
C ASN A 13 -23.13 -18.10 3.52
N ARG A 14 -22.38 -18.96 4.21
CA ARG A 14 -21.57 -18.57 5.36
C ARG A 14 -20.44 -17.65 4.96
N MET A 15 -19.70 -18.00 3.90
CA MET A 15 -18.66 -17.12 3.36
C MET A 15 -19.24 -15.76 2.93
N LYS A 16 -20.41 -15.76 2.25
CA LYS A 16 -21.07 -14.51 1.84
C LYS A 16 -21.42 -13.62 3.03
N ARG A 17 -21.89 -14.19 4.16
CA ARG A 17 -22.14 -13.39 5.37
C ARG A 17 -20.87 -12.67 5.84
N GLY A 18 -19.73 -13.34 5.83
CA GLY A 18 -18.45 -12.72 6.15
C GLY A 18 -18.07 -11.58 5.19
N VAL A 19 -18.26 -11.81 3.89
CA VAL A 19 -18.10 -10.76 2.86
C VAL A 19 -18.98 -9.56 3.16
N ASP A 20 -20.26 -9.78 3.45
CA ASP A 20 -21.22 -8.71 3.71
C ASP A 20 -20.88 -7.93 4.98
N ILE A 21 -20.48 -8.60 6.06
CA ILE A 21 -20.08 -7.96 7.32
C ILE A 21 -18.92 -6.99 7.08
N LEU A 22 -17.85 -7.49 6.44
CA LEU A 22 -16.68 -6.65 6.16
C LEU A 22 -17.02 -5.52 5.19
N ALA A 23 -17.66 -5.81 4.06
CA ALA A 23 -17.97 -4.80 3.06
C ALA A 23 -18.92 -3.72 3.59
N ASN A 24 -19.90 -4.08 4.44
CA ASN A 24 -20.81 -3.11 5.05
C ASN A 24 -20.10 -2.17 6.03
N ALA A 25 -19.06 -2.65 6.74
CA ALA A 25 -18.26 -1.80 7.61
C ALA A 25 -17.36 -0.84 6.81
N VAL A 26 -16.81 -1.31 5.69
CA VAL A 26 -15.89 -0.52 4.85
C VAL A 26 -16.64 0.51 4.00
N LYS A 27 -17.75 0.14 3.34
CA LYS A 27 -18.45 1.00 2.35
C LYS A 27 -19.00 2.31 2.91
N VAL A 28 -19.21 2.42 4.23
CA VAL A 28 -19.69 3.66 4.88
C VAL A 28 -18.68 4.80 4.77
N THR A 29 -17.41 4.50 4.48
CA THR A 29 -16.34 5.49 4.33
C THR A 29 -16.28 6.11 2.94
N LEU A 30 -16.98 5.54 1.94
CA LEU A 30 -16.85 5.90 0.53
C LEU A 30 -17.43 7.28 0.20
N GLY A 31 -16.64 8.05 -0.52
CA GLY A 31 -17.05 9.32 -1.13
C GLY A 31 -16.98 10.53 -0.18
N PRO A 32 -17.34 11.74 -0.67
CA PRO A 32 -17.13 13.01 0.04
C PRO A 32 -17.98 13.14 1.32
N LYS A 33 -19.08 12.40 1.43
CA LYS A 33 -19.93 12.32 2.61
C LYS A 33 -19.78 10.99 3.36
N GLY A 34 -18.73 10.23 3.06
CA GLY A 34 -18.34 9.04 3.81
C GLY A 34 -18.04 9.38 5.27
N ARG A 35 -18.27 8.41 6.17
CA ARG A 35 -18.20 8.59 7.63
C ARG A 35 -16.99 7.84 8.19
N ASN A 36 -16.54 8.29 9.36
CA ASN A 36 -15.50 7.62 10.12
C ASN A 36 -15.99 6.30 10.69
N VAL A 37 -15.07 5.35 10.79
CA VAL A 37 -15.24 4.12 11.57
C VAL A 37 -14.37 4.23 12.82
N VAL A 38 -14.92 3.84 13.96
CA VAL A 38 -14.21 3.82 15.25
C VAL A 38 -13.76 2.38 15.52
N ILE A 39 -12.49 2.21 15.84
CA ILE A 39 -11.84 0.91 16.03
C ILE A 39 -11.34 0.83 17.47
N GLU A 40 -11.73 -0.20 18.20
CA GLU A 40 -11.24 -0.46 19.55
C GLU A 40 -9.74 -0.83 19.49
N LYS A 41 -8.96 -0.27 20.40
CA LYS A 41 -7.58 -0.68 20.64
C LYS A 41 -7.43 -1.28 22.03
N LYS A 42 -6.66 -2.36 22.12
CA LYS A 42 -6.39 -3.04 23.42
C LYS A 42 -5.76 -2.11 24.45
N PHE A 43 -5.03 -1.10 24.02
CA PHE A 43 -4.38 -0.10 24.84
C PHE A 43 -4.49 1.28 24.18
N GLY A 44 -4.76 2.32 24.96
CA GLY A 44 -4.87 3.69 24.50
C GLY A 44 -6.28 4.11 24.06
N ALA A 45 -6.38 5.21 23.33
CA ALA A 45 -7.64 5.70 22.79
C ALA A 45 -8.09 4.90 21.56
N PRO A 46 -9.41 4.79 21.29
CA PRO A 46 -9.92 4.17 20.08
C PRO A 46 -9.34 4.83 18.82
N GLY A 47 -9.05 4.04 17.80
CA GLY A 47 -8.68 4.54 16.48
C GLY A 47 -9.90 5.11 15.76
N VAL A 48 -9.73 6.18 15.00
CA VAL A 48 -10.77 6.75 14.13
C VAL A 48 -10.18 6.89 12.74
N THR A 49 -10.83 6.30 11.73
CA THR A 49 -10.33 6.33 10.36
C THR A 49 -11.46 6.36 9.33
N LYS A 50 -11.15 6.85 8.13
CA LYS A 50 -11.96 6.70 6.91
C LYS A 50 -11.30 5.79 5.89
N ASP A 51 -10.07 5.37 6.12
CA ASP A 51 -9.37 4.49 5.21
C ASP A 51 -9.98 3.09 5.21
N GLY A 52 -10.37 2.63 4.02
CA GLY A 52 -11.05 1.35 3.83
C GLY A 52 -10.17 0.14 4.12
N VAL A 53 -8.86 0.20 3.83
CA VAL A 53 -7.96 -0.92 4.10
C VAL A 53 -7.68 -1.07 5.59
N THR A 54 -7.54 0.04 6.31
CA THR A 54 -7.38 0.03 7.77
C THR A 54 -8.61 -0.58 8.45
N VAL A 55 -9.83 -0.18 8.03
CA VAL A 55 -11.06 -0.80 8.54
C VAL A 55 -11.11 -2.29 8.21
N ALA A 56 -10.78 -2.68 6.98
CA ALA A 56 -10.81 -4.08 6.57
C ALA A 56 -9.82 -4.94 7.36
N LYS A 57 -8.63 -4.43 7.67
CA LYS A 57 -7.58 -5.14 8.41
C LYS A 57 -7.99 -5.49 9.84
N GLU A 58 -8.80 -4.67 10.47
CA GLU A 58 -9.24 -4.86 11.87
C GLU A 58 -10.41 -5.84 12.02
N ILE A 59 -11.07 -6.22 10.92
CA ILE A 59 -12.22 -7.12 10.99
C ILE A 59 -11.75 -8.57 11.06
N GLU A 60 -12.12 -9.22 12.16
CA GLU A 60 -11.94 -10.64 12.41
C GLU A 60 -13.25 -11.20 13.02
N LEU A 61 -13.75 -12.31 12.47
CA LEU A 61 -15.05 -12.88 12.84
C LEU A 61 -14.86 -14.17 13.64
N GLU A 62 -15.73 -14.40 14.61
CA GLU A 62 -15.68 -15.60 15.47
C GLU A 62 -15.94 -16.90 14.67
N ASP A 63 -16.87 -16.86 13.72
CA ASP A 63 -17.16 -18.01 12.86
C ASP A 63 -16.04 -18.18 11.82
N PRO A 64 -15.29 -19.29 11.84
CA PRO A 64 -14.12 -19.46 10.96
C PRO A 64 -14.48 -19.46 9.46
N ILE A 65 -15.72 -19.80 9.08
CA ILE A 65 -16.13 -19.83 7.66
C ILE A 65 -16.56 -18.42 7.23
N GLU A 66 -17.32 -17.70 8.07
CA GLU A 66 -17.62 -16.30 7.82
C GLU A 66 -16.32 -15.48 7.77
N ASN A 67 -15.38 -15.78 8.68
CA ASN A 67 -14.07 -15.12 8.68
C ASN A 67 -13.28 -15.40 7.39
N MET A 68 -13.33 -16.62 6.82
CA MET A 68 -12.70 -16.88 5.52
C MET A 68 -13.27 -15.99 4.42
N GLY A 69 -14.59 -15.78 4.37
CA GLY A 69 -15.23 -14.86 3.44
C GLY A 69 -14.79 -13.41 3.65
N ALA A 70 -14.71 -12.96 4.90
CA ALA A 70 -14.18 -11.65 5.25
C ALA A 70 -12.71 -11.50 4.83
N GLN A 71 -11.85 -12.49 5.12
CA GLN A 71 -10.43 -12.47 4.74
C GLN A 71 -10.22 -12.42 3.22
N MET A 72 -11.06 -13.06 2.42
CA MET A 72 -10.99 -12.95 0.95
C MET A 72 -11.22 -11.50 0.48
N VAL A 73 -12.18 -10.79 1.04
CA VAL A 73 -12.44 -9.38 0.69
C VAL A 73 -11.39 -8.44 1.31
N LYS A 74 -10.87 -8.76 2.48
CA LYS A 74 -9.71 -8.09 3.06
C LYS A 74 -8.50 -8.13 2.12
N GLU A 75 -8.27 -9.27 1.46
CA GLU A 75 -7.21 -9.42 0.46
C GLU A 75 -7.46 -8.50 -0.76
N VAL A 76 -8.72 -8.31 -1.20
CA VAL A 76 -9.05 -7.33 -2.25
C VAL A 76 -8.60 -5.92 -1.86
N ALA A 77 -8.96 -5.46 -0.66
CA ALA A 77 -8.60 -4.15 -0.17
C ALA A 77 -7.07 -4.00 -0.04
N SER A 78 -6.40 -4.98 0.56
CA SER A 78 -4.94 -4.97 0.76
C SER A 78 -4.17 -4.95 -0.55
N LYS A 79 -4.52 -5.81 -1.53
CA LYS A 79 -3.88 -5.82 -2.85
C LYS A 79 -4.11 -4.54 -3.63
N THR A 80 -5.28 -3.92 -3.49
CA THR A 80 -5.58 -2.64 -4.14
C THR A 80 -4.73 -1.52 -3.54
N SER A 81 -4.59 -1.49 -2.22
CA SER A 81 -3.66 -0.59 -1.53
C SER A 81 -2.21 -0.79 -1.98
N ASP A 82 -1.73 -2.03 -2.01
CA ASP A 82 -0.35 -2.37 -2.39
C ASP A 82 0.01 -1.89 -3.81
N VAL A 83 -0.91 -1.96 -4.77
CA VAL A 83 -0.64 -1.70 -6.21
C VAL A 83 -0.96 -0.26 -6.60
N ALA A 84 -2.06 0.29 -6.07
CA ALA A 84 -2.58 1.60 -6.48
C ALA A 84 -2.56 2.64 -5.35
N GLY A 85 -2.38 2.20 -4.10
CA GLY A 85 -2.32 3.04 -2.91
C GLY A 85 -3.65 3.69 -2.49
N ASP A 86 -4.70 3.53 -3.30
CA ASP A 86 -6.04 4.07 -3.07
C ASP A 86 -7.09 3.15 -3.73
N GLY A 87 -8.39 3.46 -3.57
CA GLY A 87 -9.49 2.71 -4.17
C GLY A 87 -9.90 1.44 -3.42
N THR A 88 -9.41 1.23 -2.23
CA THR A 88 -9.65 0.03 -1.40
C THR A 88 -11.13 -0.18 -1.09
N THR A 89 -11.85 0.90 -0.77
CA THR A 89 -13.30 0.89 -0.53
C THR A 89 -14.08 0.59 -1.81
N THR A 90 -13.69 1.19 -2.94
CA THR A 90 -14.30 0.92 -4.25
C THR A 90 -14.13 -0.54 -4.65
N ALA A 91 -12.94 -1.11 -4.47
CA ALA A 91 -12.67 -2.53 -4.73
C ALA A 91 -13.53 -3.45 -3.87
N THR A 92 -13.69 -3.13 -2.59
CA THR A 92 -14.55 -3.86 -1.64
C THR A 92 -16.02 -3.84 -2.06
N VAL A 93 -16.53 -2.69 -2.47
CA VAL A 93 -17.92 -2.52 -2.96
C VAL A 93 -18.15 -3.33 -4.26
N LEU A 94 -17.21 -3.25 -5.20
CA LEU A 94 -17.27 -4.03 -6.44
C LEU A 94 -17.24 -5.55 -6.15
N ALA A 95 -16.34 -6.00 -5.27
CA ALA A 95 -16.25 -7.41 -4.89
C ALA A 95 -17.56 -7.91 -4.25
N GLN A 96 -18.12 -7.16 -3.30
CA GLN A 96 -19.40 -7.50 -2.68
C GLN A 96 -20.52 -7.63 -3.72
N SER A 97 -20.58 -6.70 -4.66
CA SER A 97 -21.61 -6.69 -5.69
C SER A 97 -21.48 -7.90 -6.64
N ILE A 98 -20.26 -8.16 -7.15
CA ILE A 98 -20.02 -9.30 -8.03
C ILE A 98 -20.33 -10.64 -7.33
N ILE A 99 -19.89 -10.78 -6.08
CA ILE A 99 -20.15 -11.99 -5.27
C ILE A 99 -21.66 -12.15 -5.04
N THR A 100 -22.35 -11.07 -4.67
CA THR A 100 -23.79 -11.12 -4.36
C THR A 100 -24.61 -11.49 -5.59
N GLU A 101 -24.38 -10.84 -6.71
CA GLU A 101 -25.10 -11.16 -7.96
C GLU A 101 -24.69 -12.54 -8.52
N GLY A 102 -23.40 -12.88 -8.43
CA GLY A 102 -22.89 -14.18 -8.88
C GLY A 102 -23.49 -15.34 -8.08
N LEU A 103 -23.52 -15.28 -6.75
CA LEU A 103 -24.08 -16.35 -5.92
C LEU A 103 -25.59 -16.55 -6.11
N LYS A 104 -26.35 -15.49 -6.44
CA LYS A 104 -27.77 -15.63 -6.82
C LYS A 104 -27.92 -16.52 -8.06
N ASN A 105 -27.07 -16.31 -9.07
CA ASN A 105 -27.11 -17.07 -10.31
C ASN A 105 -26.59 -18.51 -10.13
N VAL A 106 -25.54 -18.71 -9.32
CA VAL A 106 -25.07 -20.06 -8.94
C VAL A 106 -26.17 -20.85 -8.21
N ALA A 107 -26.88 -20.21 -7.28
CA ALA A 107 -28.01 -20.83 -6.58
C ALA A 107 -29.19 -21.14 -7.52
N ALA A 108 -29.34 -20.38 -8.63
CA ALA A 108 -30.32 -20.64 -9.67
C ALA A 108 -29.89 -21.75 -10.67
N GLY A 109 -28.69 -22.33 -10.51
CA GLY A 109 -28.20 -23.44 -11.31
C GLY A 109 -27.23 -23.07 -12.44
N ALA A 110 -26.79 -21.81 -12.53
CA ALA A 110 -25.78 -21.40 -13.50
C ALA A 110 -24.41 -22.04 -13.19
N ASN A 111 -23.67 -22.40 -14.25
CA ASN A 111 -22.34 -22.98 -14.12
C ASN A 111 -21.32 -21.94 -13.60
N PRO A 112 -20.73 -22.11 -12.40
CA PRO A 112 -19.83 -21.13 -11.82
C PRO A 112 -18.58 -20.84 -12.68
N MET A 113 -18.08 -21.86 -13.41
CA MET A 113 -16.90 -21.71 -14.26
C MET A 113 -17.18 -20.85 -15.49
N ASP A 114 -18.38 -20.97 -16.07
CA ASP A 114 -18.80 -20.17 -17.22
C ASP A 114 -19.17 -18.74 -16.78
N LEU A 115 -19.82 -18.58 -15.62
CA LEU A 115 -20.00 -17.27 -14.99
C LEU A 115 -18.64 -16.54 -14.82
N LYS A 116 -17.63 -17.24 -14.28
CA LYS A 116 -16.29 -16.68 -14.12
C LYS A 116 -15.67 -16.27 -15.45
N ARG A 117 -15.79 -17.09 -16.50
CA ARG A 117 -15.30 -16.73 -17.85
C ARG A 117 -15.98 -15.47 -18.38
N GLY A 118 -17.29 -15.32 -18.18
CA GLY A 118 -18.04 -14.13 -18.53
C GLY A 118 -17.58 -12.90 -17.77
N ILE A 119 -17.35 -13.03 -16.46
CA ILE A 119 -16.80 -11.97 -15.61
C ILE A 119 -15.42 -11.56 -16.12
N ASP A 120 -14.50 -12.51 -16.32
CA ASP A 120 -13.12 -12.24 -16.76
C ASP A 120 -13.10 -11.53 -18.14
N LYS A 121 -14.02 -11.90 -19.04
CA LYS A 121 -14.17 -11.30 -20.37
C LYS A 121 -14.70 -9.87 -20.29
N ALA A 122 -15.71 -9.61 -19.47
CA ALA A 122 -16.27 -8.30 -19.26
C ALA A 122 -15.25 -7.36 -18.60
N VAL A 123 -14.53 -7.81 -17.58
CA VAL A 123 -13.51 -7.02 -16.88
C VAL A 123 -12.43 -6.55 -17.85
N ARG A 124 -11.93 -7.43 -18.72
CA ARG A 124 -10.92 -7.03 -19.73
C ARG A 124 -11.44 -5.91 -20.64
N ALA A 125 -12.67 -6.01 -21.14
CA ALA A 125 -13.25 -4.98 -21.99
C ALA A 125 -13.48 -3.65 -21.23
N VAL A 126 -13.85 -3.71 -19.95
CA VAL A 126 -14.00 -2.53 -19.10
C VAL A 126 -12.64 -1.87 -18.85
N VAL A 127 -11.59 -2.65 -18.59
CA VAL A 127 -10.22 -2.14 -18.40
C VAL A 127 -9.73 -1.42 -19.68
N GLU A 128 -9.94 -2.00 -20.85
CA GLU A 128 -9.64 -1.35 -22.13
C GLU A 128 -10.43 -0.04 -22.31
N SER A 129 -11.71 -0.03 -21.92
CA SER A 129 -12.54 1.17 -21.96
C SER A 129 -12.07 2.26 -20.98
N LEU A 130 -11.65 1.89 -19.76
CA LEU A 130 -11.08 2.83 -18.79
C LEU A 130 -9.77 3.44 -19.33
N ALA A 131 -8.92 2.63 -19.94
CA ALA A 131 -7.69 3.11 -20.57
C ALA A 131 -7.97 4.08 -21.73
N ALA A 132 -9.01 3.81 -22.54
CA ALA A 132 -9.44 4.70 -23.63
C ALA A 132 -10.05 6.03 -23.12
N GLN A 133 -10.68 6.05 -21.96
CA GLN A 133 -11.22 7.25 -21.30
C GLN A 133 -10.12 8.10 -20.64
N SER A 134 -8.95 7.52 -20.38
CA SER A 134 -7.90 8.14 -19.59
C SER A 134 -7.32 9.39 -20.25
N GLN A 135 -7.17 10.45 -19.46
CA GLN A 135 -6.51 11.69 -19.85
C GLN A 135 -5.18 11.83 -19.11
N LYS A 136 -4.10 12.06 -19.87
CA LYS A 136 -2.76 12.26 -19.26
C LYS A 136 -2.75 13.50 -18.36
N VAL A 137 -2.16 13.35 -17.19
CA VAL A 137 -1.92 14.44 -16.24
C VAL A 137 -0.67 15.22 -16.62
N GLY A 138 0.40 14.50 -16.97
CA GLY A 138 1.69 15.12 -17.28
C GLY A 138 2.25 15.93 -16.11
N ASN A 139 2.71 17.16 -16.41
CA ASN A 139 3.23 18.10 -15.40
C ASN A 139 2.20 19.20 -15.07
N ASP A 140 0.91 18.96 -15.29
CA ASP A 140 -0.16 19.93 -14.97
C ASP A 140 -0.38 19.99 -13.46
N SER A 141 0.23 20.98 -12.81
CA SER A 141 0.16 21.19 -11.37
C SER A 141 -1.29 21.31 -10.86
N LYS A 142 -2.21 21.87 -11.68
CA LYS A 142 -3.61 22.00 -11.29
C LYS A 142 -4.32 20.64 -11.26
N LYS A 143 -4.04 19.76 -12.22
CA LYS A 143 -4.58 18.40 -12.21
C LYS A 143 -4.00 17.59 -11.08
N ILE A 144 -2.70 17.74 -10.80
CA ILE A 144 -2.04 17.11 -9.64
C ILE A 144 -2.71 17.56 -8.33
N GLU A 145 -2.92 18.86 -8.14
CA GLU A 145 -3.63 19.42 -6.97
C GLU A 145 -5.05 18.86 -6.84
N GLN A 146 -5.77 18.75 -7.96
CA GLN A 146 -7.14 18.21 -7.97
C GLN A 146 -7.18 16.73 -7.54
N VAL A 147 -6.31 15.88 -8.12
CA VAL A 147 -6.21 14.47 -7.73
C VAL A 147 -5.89 14.34 -6.24
N ALA A 148 -4.84 15.04 -5.80
CA ALA A 148 -4.41 14.99 -4.41
C ALA A 148 -5.50 15.50 -3.46
N SER A 149 -6.21 16.57 -3.83
CA SER A 149 -7.31 17.09 -3.01
C SER A 149 -8.46 16.09 -2.87
N ILE A 150 -8.87 15.44 -3.98
CA ILE A 150 -9.96 14.46 -3.97
C ILE A 150 -9.59 13.26 -3.09
N SER A 151 -8.42 12.68 -3.29
CA SER A 151 -7.96 11.55 -2.51
C SER A 151 -7.75 11.90 -1.02
N ALA A 152 -7.38 13.16 -0.73
CA ALA A 152 -7.33 13.70 0.63
C ALA A 152 -8.73 14.08 1.21
N ASN A 153 -9.82 13.46 0.77
CA ASN A 153 -11.18 13.78 1.21
C ASN A 153 -11.61 15.24 0.95
N ASN A 154 -11.24 15.78 -0.20
CA ASN A 154 -11.46 17.18 -0.62
C ASN A 154 -10.72 18.22 0.23
N ASP A 155 -9.59 17.88 0.81
CA ASP A 155 -8.70 18.80 1.50
C ASP A 155 -7.79 19.50 0.49
N SER A 156 -8.10 20.76 0.17
CA SER A 156 -7.35 21.55 -0.80
C SER A 156 -5.98 22.00 -0.29
N GLU A 157 -5.76 22.04 1.05
CA GLU A 157 -4.46 22.37 1.62
C GLU A 157 -3.47 21.24 1.38
N ILE A 158 -3.90 20.00 1.66
CA ILE A 158 -3.12 18.80 1.35
C ILE A 158 -2.85 18.72 -0.16
N GLY A 159 -3.87 18.96 -1.01
CA GLY A 159 -3.70 18.96 -2.45
C GLY A 159 -2.63 19.91 -2.95
N LYS A 160 -2.62 21.15 -2.45
CA LYS A 160 -1.59 22.16 -2.78
C LYS A 160 -0.21 21.74 -2.33
N LEU A 161 -0.09 21.22 -1.10
CA LEU A 161 1.19 20.77 -0.54
C LEU A 161 1.79 19.63 -1.38
N ILE A 162 0.97 18.65 -1.80
CA ILE A 162 1.45 17.55 -2.66
C ILE A 162 1.87 18.08 -4.04
N ALA A 163 1.08 18.95 -4.66
CA ALA A 163 1.45 19.56 -5.94
C ALA A 163 2.74 20.39 -5.86
N GLU A 164 2.95 21.11 -4.77
CA GLU A 164 4.19 21.83 -4.49
C GLU A 164 5.37 20.88 -4.28
N ALA A 165 5.19 19.81 -3.50
CA ALA A 165 6.21 18.77 -3.30
C ALA A 165 6.62 18.14 -4.64
N MET A 166 5.65 17.73 -5.48
CA MET A 166 5.90 17.19 -6.82
C MET A 166 6.63 18.16 -7.75
N THR A 167 6.47 19.47 -7.54
CA THR A 167 7.16 20.48 -8.33
C THR A 167 8.60 20.71 -7.83
N LYS A 168 8.83 20.61 -6.52
CA LYS A 168 10.15 20.81 -5.89
C LYS A 168 11.12 19.67 -6.13
N VAL A 169 10.60 18.43 -6.22
CA VAL A 169 11.41 17.27 -6.59
C VAL A 169 11.33 17.01 -8.09
N THR A 170 12.37 16.45 -8.67
CA THR A 170 12.35 16.02 -10.09
C THR A 170 11.35 14.88 -10.28
N LYS A 171 11.08 14.49 -11.54
CA LYS A 171 10.17 13.36 -11.85
C LYS A 171 10.50 12.06 -11.12
N ASP A 172 11.77 11.86 -10.82
CA ASP A 172 12.31 10.69 -10.14
C ASP A 172 12.58 10.98 -8.64
N GLY A 173 12.20 12.17 -8.16
CA GLY A 173 12.35 12.57 -6.78
C GLY A 173 11.35 11.89 -5.86
N VAL A 174 11.76 11.64 -4.64
CA VAL A 174 10.97 10.92 -3.64
C VAL A 174 10.26 11.90 -2.73
N ILE A 175 9.02 11.59 -2.39
CA ILE A 175 8.25 12.31 -1.39
C ILE A 175 7.95 11.32 -0.26
N THR A 176 8.31 11.69 0.97
CA THR A 176 7.99 10.95 2.21
C THR A 176 7.06 11.78 3.08
N VAL A 177 6.27 11.10 3.91
CA VAL A 177 5.34 11.74 4.84
C VAL A 177 5.78 11.46 6.27
N GLU A 178 5.99 12.51 7.04
CA GLU A 178 6.47 12.42 8.42
C GLU A 178 5.58 13.20 9.38
N GLU A 179 5.67 12.86 10.65
CA GLU A 179 5.00 13.62 11.70
C GLU A 179 5.80 14.87 12.02
N ALA A 180 5.15 16.03 11.99
CA ALA A 180 5.76 17.28 12.43
C ALA A 180 5.92 17.29 13.96
N ARG A 181 6.93 18.00 14.44
CA ARG A 181 7.10 18.24 15.89
C ARG A 181 6.10 19.27 16.45
N GLY A 182 5.33 19.91 15.58
CA GLY A 182 4.37 20.97 15.92
C GLY A 182 3.01 20.73 15.23
N ILE A 183 2.16 21.75 15.29
CA ILE A 183 0.80 21.71 14.71
C ILE A 183 0.76 22.14 13.24
N GLU A 184 1.83 22.73 12.73
CA GLU A 184 1.90 23.20 11.35
C GLU A 184 2.32 22.10 10.40
N THR A 185 1.64 22.02 9.26
CA THR A 185 1.99 21.10 8.16
C THR A 185 2.86 21.87 7.15
N GLY A 186 3.94 21.27 6.70
CA GLY A 186 4.91 21.92 5.81
C GLY A 186 5.64 20.95 4.89
N ILE A 187 6.49 21.49 4.01
CA ILE A 187 7.35 20.75 3.08
C ILE A 187 8.78 21.17 3.29
N GLU A 188 9.64 20.20 3.53
CA GLU A 188 11.10 20.39 3.54
C GLU A 188 11.72 19.53 2.44
N VAL A 189 12.74 20.05 1.74
CA VAL A 189 13.51 19.27 0.77
C VAL A 189 14.90 19.05 1.35
N VAL A 190 15.24 17.77 1.51
CA VAL A 190 16.50 17.34 2.11
C VAL A 190 17.31 16.49 1.13
N GLU A 191 18.63 16.41 1.37
CA GLU A 191 19.48 15.48 0.64
C GLU A 191 19.06 14.05 0.95
N GLY A 192 18.80 13.25 -0.07
CA GLY A 192 18.33 11.88 0.11
C GLY A 192 18.23 11.11 -1.19
N MET A 193 18.00 9.82 -1.08
CA MET A 193 17.90 8.93 -2.24
C MET A 193 17.01 7.73 -1.93
N GLN A 194 16.24 7.28 -2.92
CA GLN A 194 15.54 6.00 -2.87
C GLN A 194 16.14 5.02 -3.88
N PHE A 195 16.18 3.75 -3.51
CA PHE A 195 16.55 2.66 -4.41
C PHE A 195 15.66 1.43 -4.21
N ASP A 196 15.52 0.65 -5.26
CA ASP A 196 14.63 -0.49 -5.42
C ASP A 196 15.18 -1.77 -4.76
N ARG A 197 15.32 -1.74 -3.44
CA ARG A 197 15.63 -2.90 -2.58
C ARG A 197 14.93 -2.72 -1.25
N GLY A 198 14.06 -3.65 -0.90
CA GLY A 198 13.41 -3.69 0.40
C GLY A 198 14.20 -4.49 1.44
N TYR A 199 13.60 -4.65 2.62
CA TYR A 199 14.24 -5.42 3.71
C TYR A 199 14.44 -6.89 3.32
N ILE A 200 15.59 -7.46 3.72
CA ILE A 200 15.92 -8.88 3.45
C ILE A 200 14.98 -9.83 4.20
N SER A 201 14.44 -9.41 5.33
CA SER A 201 13.55 -10.23 6.15
C SER A 201 12.42 -9.40 6.75
N PRO A 202 11.15 -9.88 6.70
CA PRO A 202 10.01 -9.22 7.36
C PRO A 202 10.19 -9.07 8.87
N TYR A 203 11.04 -9.88 9.49
CA TYR A 203 11.32 -9.77 10.92
C TYR A 203 12.07 -8.49 11.30
N PHE A 204 12.62 -7.73 10.34
CA PHE A 204 13.20 -6.41 10.60
C PHE A 204 12.16 -5.30 10.74
N VAL A 205 10.92 -5.53 10.32
CA VAL A 205 9.83 -4.55 10.40
C VAL A 205 9.69 -3.96 11.80
N THR A 206 9.61 -2.63 11.89
CA THR A 206 9.41 -1.87 13.12
C THR A 206 7.97 -1.36 13.23
N ASN A 207 7.35 -1.04 12.09
CA ASN A 207 5.96 -0.62 11.97
C ASN A 207 5.14 -1.74 11.30
N SER A 208 4.48 -2.55 12.10
CA SER A 208 3.69 -3.69 11.61
C SER A 208 2.41 -3.30 10.86
N GLU A 209 1.87 -2.10 11.10
CA GLU A 209 0.67 -1.61 10.41
C GLU A 209 0.98 -1.32 8.93
N LYS A 210 2.12 -0.68 8.66
CA LYS A 210 2.59 -0.35 7.31
C LYS A 210 3.54 -1.40 6.71
N MET A 211 3.96 -2.39 7.49
CA MET A 211 4.98 -3.36 7.11
C MET A 211 6.29 -2.69 6.69
N GLU A 212 6.71 -1.66 7.42
CA GLU A 212 7.90 -0.86 7.15
C GLU A 212 8.92 -0.95 8.28
N VAL A 213 10.18 -0.73 7.92
CA VAL A 213 11.26 -0.49 8.87
C VAL A 213 11.55 1.01 8.91
N GLU A 214 11.43 1.61 10.06
CA GLU A 214 11.79 3.00 10.30
C GLU A 214 12.97 3.07 11.25
N LEU A 215 14.08 3.71 10.83
CA LEU A 215 15.30 3.88 11.61
C LEU A 215 15.61 5.38 11.74
N GLU A 216 15.58 5.89 12.97
CA GLU A 216 15.88 7.29 13.27
C GLU A 216 17.38 7.46 13.61
N ASN A 217 18.04 8.39 12.94
CA ASN A 217 19.47 8.67 13.08
C ASN A 217 20.37 7.42 12.99
N PRO A 218 20.17 6.54 11.97
CA PRO A 218 20.93 5.30 11.87
C PRO A 218 22.37 5.53 11.45
N TYR A 219 23.23 4.60 11.87
CA TYR A 219 24.47 4.30 11.18
C TYR A 219 24.17 3.45 9.94
N ILE A 220 24.94 3.63 8.87
CA ILE A 220 24.76 2.93 7.59
C ILE A 220 26.08 2.25 7.23
N MET A 221 26.11 0.93 7.28
CA MET A 221 27.22 0.11 6.83
C MET A 221 27.04 -0.22 5.36
N ILE A 222 28.01 0.10 4.52
CA ILE A 222 27.97 -0.16 3.07
C ILE A 222 29.11 -1.13 2.73
N TYR A 223 28.75 -2.34 2.30
CA TYR A 223 29.70 -3.41 1.99
C TYR A 223 29.45 -4.00 0.60
N ASP A 224 30.51 -4.21 -0.18
CA ASP A 224 30.41 -4.62 -1.59
C ASP A 224 30.23 -6.14 -1.77
N LYS A 225 30.40 -6.95 -0.73
CA LYS A 225 30.26 -8.41 -0.75
C LYS A 225 29.12 -8.89 0.14
N LYS A 226 28.94 -10.21 0.18
CA LYS A 226 27.98 -10.87 1.09
C LYS A 226 28.47 -10.90 2.52
N VAL A 227 27.52 -10.81 3.45
CA VAL A 227 27.75 -11.03 4.88
C VAL A 227 27.09 -12.34 5.28
N SER A 228 27.88 -13.38 5.54
CA SER A 228 27.39 -14.72 5.93
C SER A 228 27.79 -15.11 7.35
N ASN A 229 28.93 -14.58 7.84
CA ASN A 229 29.49 -14.90 9.14
C ASN A 229 29.31 -13.73 10.12
N MET A 230 28.71 -13.99 11.26
CA MET A 230 28.47 -12.97 12.28
C MET A 230 29.75 -12.35 12.85
N LYS A 231 30.84 -13.12 12.91
CA LYS A 231 32.13 -12.65 13.45
C LYS A 231 32.68 -11.45 12.68
N ASP A 232 32.42 -11.38 11.38
CA ASP A 232 32.97 -10.34 10.51
C ASP A 232 32.43 -8.94 10.83
N ILE A 233 31.21 -8.87 11.40
CA ILE A 233 30.51 -7.61 11.73
C ILE A 233 30.32 -7.40 13.24
N LEU A 234 30.69 -8.37 14.08
CA LEU A 234 30.42 -8.34 15.52
C LEU A 234 30.97 -7.08 16.19
N HIS A 235 32.18 -6.69 15.87
CA HIS A 235 32.85 -5.52 16.44
C HIS A 235 32.15 -4.18 16.07
N ILE A 236 31.51 -4.11 14.88
CA ILE A 236 30.70 -2.96 14.47
C ILE A 236 29.40 -2.95 15.28
N LEU A 237 28.75 -4.12 15.38
CA LEU A 237 27.48 -4.25 16.10
C LEU A 237 27.62 -3.89 17.58
N GLU A 238 28.70 -4.33 18.24
CA GLU A 238 28.99 -3.98 19.63
C GLU A 238 29.15 -2.47 19.81
N LYS A 239 29.91 -1.81 18.93
CA LYS A 239 30.12 -0.37 18.99
C LYS A 239 28.82 0.43 18.74
N VAL A 240 28.01 -0.01 17.77
CA VAL A 240 26.73 0.63 17.46
C VAL A 240 25.73 0.41 18.60
N ALA A 241 25.66 -0.79 19.15
CA ALA A 241 24.82 -1.12 20.29
C ALA A 241 25.18 -0.29 21.54
N GLN A 242 26.47 -0.07 21.80
CA GLN A 242 26.94 0.80 22.89
C GLN A 242 26.48 2.26 22.73
N GLN A 243 26.31 2.72 21.48
CA GLN A 243 25.77 4.06 21.19
C GLN A 243 24.23 4.11 21.29
N GLY A 244 23.55 2.96 21.41
CA GLY A 244 22.09 2.86 21.42
C GLY A 244 21.44 3.25 20.07
N ALA A 245 22.24 3.41 19.01
CA ALA A 245 21.82 3.85 17.70
C ALA A 245 21.34 2.68 16.83
N PRO A 246 20.43 2.93 15.87
CA PRO A 246 20.08 1.94 14.86
C PRO A 246 21.20 1.75 13.83
N LEU A 247 21.20 0.56 13.20
CA LEU A 247 22.13 0.22 12.12
C LEU A 247 21.36 -0.27 10.89
N LEU A 248 21.62 0.33 9.73
CA LEU A 248 21.30 -0.22 8.43
C LEU A 248 22.53 -0.88 7.82
N ILE A 249 22.37 -2.12 7.37
CA ILE A 249 23.39 -2.87 6.62
C ILE A 249 22.97 -2.91 5.15
N ILE A 250 23.79 -2.35 4.27
CA ILE A 250 23.65 -2.43 2.82
C ILE A 250 24.79 -3.31 2.31
N SER A 251 24.48 -4.51 1.84
CA SER A 251 25.47 -5.47 1.35
C SER A 251 24.99 -6.19 0.10
N GLU A 252 25.89 -6.87 -0.62
CA GLU A 252 25.46 -7.69 -1.77
C GLU A 252 24.36 -8.68 -1.38
N ASP A 253 24.54 -9.36 -0.27
CA ASP A 253 23.53 -10.20 0.39
C ASP A 253 23.84 -10.34 1.89
N LEU A 254 22.83 -10.71 2.67
CA LEU A 254 22.97 -11.09 4.07
C LEU A 254 22.28 -12.44 4.27
N GLU A 255 23.03 -13.47 4.60
CA GLU A 255 22.54 -14.84 4.61
C GLU A 255 23.09 -15.66 5.79
N GLY A 256 22.58 -16.87 5.95
CA GLY A 256 23.12 -17.85 6.89
C GLY A 256 23.04 -17.43 8.35
N GLU A 257 24.15 -17.65 9.08
CA GLU A 257 24.27 -17.38 10.51
C GLU A 257 24.10 -15.88 10.83
N ALA A 258 24.64 -15.01 9.97
CA ALA A 258 24.58 -13.56 10.18
C ALA A 258 23.11 -13.06 10.17
N LEU A 259 22.32 -13.46 9.18
CA LEU A 259 20.91 -13.09 9.09
C LEU A 259 20.13 -13.60 10.32
N ALA A 260 20.28 -14.90 10.64
CA ALA A 260 19.55 -15.51 11.76
C ALA A 260 19.87 -14.81 13.09
N THR A 261 21.13 -14.51 13.34
CA THR A 261 21.58 -13.85 14.57
C THR A 261 21.09 -12.42 14.67
N LEU A 262 21.11 -11.64 13.57
CA LEU A 262 20.59 -10.28 13.56
C LEU A 262 19.08 -10.25 13.81
N VAL A 263 18.32 -11.14 13.18
CA VAL A 263 16.87 -11.28 13.39
C VAL A 263 16.55 -11.61 14.86
N VAL A 264 17.25 -12.60 15.44
CA VAL A 264 17.04 -12.98 16.86
C VAL A 264 17.34 -11.82 17.81
N ASN A 265 18.44 -11.10 17.61
CA ASN A 265 18.81 -9.98 18.48
C ASN A 265 17.87 -8.76 18.28
N LYS A 266 17.38 -8.52 17.07
CA LYS A 266 16.33 -7.51 16.82
C LYS A 266 15.03 -7.87 17.54
N LEU A 267 14.57 -9.12 17.43
CA LEU A 267 13.35 -9.58 18.11
C LEU A 267 13.46 -9.53 19.64
N ARG A 268 14.66 -9.75 20.18
CA ARG A 268 14.95 -9.58 21.62
C ARG A 268 15.08 -8.12 22.05
N GLY A 269 15.08 -7.18 21.12
CA GLY A 269 15.25 -5.74 21.42
C GLY A 269 16.68 -5.33 21.80
N THR A 270 17.66 -6.24 21.66
CA THR A 270 19.08 -5.96 21.98
C THR A 270 19.77 -5.15 20.89
N LEU A 271 19.31 -5.25 19.64
CA LEU A 271 19.81 -4.50 18.49
C LEU A 271 18.66 -3.82 17.75
N LYS A 272 18.86 -2.58 17.37
CA LYS A 272 18.01 -1.87 16.41
C LYS A 272 18.68 -1.97 15.04
N VAL A 273 18.37 -2.99 14.27
CA VAL A 273 19.08 -3.30 13.02
C VAL A 273 18.11 -3.67 11.92
N SER A 274 18.44 -3.29 10.69
CA SER A 274 17.84 -3.79 9.46
C SER A 274 18.91 -4.02 8.42
N ALA A 275 18.58 -4.83 7.39
CA ALA A 275 19.48 -5.11 6.30
C ALA A 275 18.72 -5.13 4.97
N VAL A 276 19.39 -4.60 3.93
CA VAL A 276 18.90 -4.56 2.57
C VAL A 276 20.00 -5.01 1.60
N LYS A 277 19.57 -5.52 0.45
CA LYS A 277 20.52 -5.84 -0.63
C LYS A 277 20.98 -4.56 -1.32
N ALA A 278 22.24 -4.53 -1.70
CA ALA A 278 22.81 -3.46 -2.50
C ALA A 278 22.07 -3.30 -3.85
N PRO A 279 21.77 -2.08 -4.28
CA PRO A 279 21.12 -1.85 -5.56
C PRO A 279 22.06 -2.13 -6.74
N GLY A 280 21.50 -2.59 -7.87
CA GLY A 280 22.24 -2.88 -9.09
C GLY A 280 23.03 -4.20 -9.05
N PHE A 281 23.79 -4.43 -10.11
CA PHE A 281 24.63 -5.62 -10.31
C PHE A 281 25.99 -5.24 -10.92
N GLY A 282 27.04 -6.02 -10.64
CA GLY A 282 28.38 -5.82 -11.21
C GLY A 282 28.92 -4.41 -10.92
N ASP A 283 29.51 -3.77 -11.93
CA ASP A 283 30.10 -2.44 -11.77
C ASP A 283 29.09 -1.35 -11.41
N ARG A 284 27.83 -1.50 -11.86
CA ARG A 284 26.77 -0.57 -11.46
C ARG A 284 26.50 -0.61 -9.97
N ARG A 285 26.54 -1.79 -9.35
CA ARG A 285 26.39 -1.91 -7.89
C ARG A 285 27.49 -1.15 -7.17
N LYS A 286 28.75 -1.28 -7.62
CA LYS A 286 29.88 -0.54 -7.05
C LYS A 286 29.67 0.98 -7.14
N GLU A 287 29.22 1.46 -8.28
CA GLU A 287 28.92 2.87 -8.50
C GLU A 287 27.76 3.39 -7.65
N MET A 288 26.69 2.60 -7.49
CA MET A 288 25.55 2.98 -6.63
C MET A 288 25.93 2.93 -5.15
N LEU A 289 26.75 1.98 -4.71
CA LEU A 289 27.28 1.95 -3.35
C LEU A 289 28.14 3.19 -3.07
N GLN A 290 28.93 3.64 -4.06
CA GLN A 290 29.72 4.87 -3.93
C GLN A 290 28.82 6.12 -3.83
N ASP A 291 27.72 6.18 -4.58
CA ASP A 291 26.76 7.27 -4.49
C ASP A 291 26.12 7.32 -3.09
N LEU A 292 25.75 6.15 -2.53
CA LEU A 292 25.23 6.02 -1.16
C LEU A 292 26.27 6.45 -0.11
N ALA A 293 27.52 6.06 -0.29
CA ALA A 293 28.59 6.44 0.61
C ALA A 293 28.80 7.96 0.64
N ILE A 294 28.83 8.60 -0.53
CA ILE A 294 28.95 10.06 -0.64
C ILE A 294 27.74 10.78 -0.03
N LEU A 295 26.53 10.28 -0.29
CA LEU A 295 25.29 10.83 0.26
C LEU A 295 25.25 10.78 1.80
N THR A 296 25.80 9.73 2.39
CA THR A 296 25.71 9.50 3.84
C THR A 296 26.97 9.85 4.62
N ALA A 297 28.02 10.37 3.96
CA ALA A 297 29.35 10.58 4.50
C ALA A 297 30.01 9.30 5.03
N GLY A 298 29.69 8.15 4.44
CA GLY A 298 30.29 6.87 4.74
C GLY A 298 31.38 6.46 3.74
N ILE A 299 31.90 5.24 3.92
CA ILE A 299 32.90 4.63 3.05
C ILE A 299 32.34 3.29 2.56
N VAL A 300 32.51 2.98 1.28
CA VAL A 300 32.26 1.62 0.78
C VAL A 300 33.35 0.70 1.29
N ILE A 301 32.99 -0.24 2.15
CA ILE A 301 33.91 -1.25 2.63
C ILE A 301 34.13 -2.25 1.48
N SER A 302 35.29 -2.18 0.84
CA SER A 302 35.68 -2.99 -0.32
C SER A 302 37.17 -3.33 -0.24
N GLU A 303 37.49 -4.60 -0.36
CA GLU A 303 38.88 -5.05 -0.38
C GLU A 303 39.64 -4.51 -1.60
N GLU A 304 38.93 -4.29 -2.73
CA GLU A 304 39.52 -3.68 -3.93
C GLU A 304 39.98 -2.24 -3.67
N GLN A 305 39.31 -1.54 -2.76
CA GLN A 305 39.67 -0.19 -2.31
C GLN A 305 40.60 -0.17 -1.08
N GLY A 306 41.00 -1.33 -0.59
CA GLY A 306 41.89 -1.48 0.55
C GLY A 306 41.17 -1.48 1.91
N TYR A 307 39.84 -1.45 1.95
CA TYR A 307 39.05 -1.47 3.17
C TYR A 307 38.58 -2.90 3.46
N LYS A 308 38.99 -3.44 4.60
CA LYS A 308 38.54 -4.76 5.08
C LYS A 308 37.45 -4.62 6.12
N LEU A 309 36.43 -5.48 6.06
CA LEU A 309 35.31 -5.48 6.99
C LEU A 309 35.75 -5.68 8.45
N GLU A 310 36.74 -6.54 8.66
CA GLU A 310 37.32 -6.84 10.00
C GLU A 310 37.95 -5.62 10.69
N ASN A 311 38.41 -4.64 9.90
CA ASN A 311 39.06 -3.41 10.38
C ASN A 311 38.14 -2.20 10.40
N ALA A 312 36.87 -2.38 9.98
CA ALA A 312 35.92 -1.28 9.92
C ALA A 312 35.54 -0.80 11.31
N ASP A 313 35.33 0.49 11.44
CA ASP A 313 34.86 1.09 12.69
C ASP A 313 33.73 2.11 12.42
N LEU A 314 33.27 2.81 13.44
CA LEU A 314 32.20 3.80 13.31
C LEU A 314 32.52 4.93 12.34
N SER A 315 33.79 5.22 12.03
CA SER A 315 34.19 6.26 11.09
C SER A 315 33.96 5.87 9.63
N TYR A 316 33.81 4.57 9.34
CA TYR A 316 33.50 4.06 8.00
C TYR A 316 32.00 4.10 7.73
N LEU A 317 31.17 4.17 8.79
CA LEU A 317 29.74 4.12 8.67
C LEU A 317 29.17 5.48 8.23
N GLY A 318 28.30 5.44 7.23
CA GLY A 318 27.48 6.57 6.85
C GLY A 318 26.44 6.89 7.91
N LYS A 319 25.81 8.07 7.79
CA LYS A 319 24.72 8.54 8.67
C LYS A 319 23.63 9.21 7.87
N ALA A 320 22.40 9.10 8.35
CA ALA A 320 21.26 9.84 7.83
C ALA A 320 20.38 10.32 9.00
N GLU A 321 19.41 11.18 8.73
CA GLU A 321 18.40 11.56 9.73
C GLU A 321 17.40 10.43 9.91
N ARG A 322 16.97 9.82 8.80
CA ARG A 322 16.01 8.72 8.83
C ARG A 322 16.24 7.77 7.66
N VAL A 323 15.88 6.52 7.86
CA VAL A 323 15.77 5.52 6.79
C VAL A 323 14.43 4.83 6.91
N VAL A 324 13.70 4.74 5.78
CA VAL A 324 12.45 4.01 5.65
C VAL A 324 12.64 2.89 4.64
N ILE A 325 12.25 1.67 5.01
CA ILE A 325 12.40 0.49 4.16
C ILE A 325 11.06 -0.25 4.10
N ASP A 326 10.49 -0.35 2.93
CA ASP A 326 9.36 -1.22 2.65
C ASP A 326 9.82 -2.58 2.06
N LYS A 327 8.90 -3.38 1.56
CA LYS A 327 9.22 -4.68 0.95
C LYS A 327 10.01 -4.57 -0.36
N ASP A 328 9.92 -3.43 -1.05
CA ASP A 328 10.45 -3.24 -2.39
C ASP A 328 11.54 -2.15 -2.45
N ASN A 329 11.50 -1.16 -1.55
CA ASN A 329 12.32 0.05 -1.62
C ASN A 329 13.02 0.38 -0.31
N THR A 330 14.12 1.11 -0.41
CA THR A 330 14.82 1.76 0.70
C THR A 330 14.98 3.25 0.40
N THR A 331 14.49 4.09 1.30
CA THR A 331 14.58 5.56 1.21
C THR A 331 15.48 6.08 2.32
N ILE A 332 16.56 6.77 1.95
CA ILE A 332 17.46 7.47 2.85
C ILE A 332 17.08 8.95 2.83
N VAL A 333 16.77 9.50 3.99
CA VAL A 333 16.33 10.90 4.19
C VAL A 333 17.36 11.63 5.03
N GLY A 334 17.76 12.82 4.61
CA GLY A 334 18.71 13.66 5.36
C GLY A 334 20.10 13.04 5.50
N GLY A 335 20.65 12.50 4.39
CA GLY A 335 22.01 11.99 4.37
C GLY A 335 23.02 13.03 4.84
N LYS A 336 24.00 12.63 5.65
CA LYS A 336 24.97 13.54 6.28
C LYS A 336 26.21 13.81 5.40
N GLY A 337 26.14 13.49 4.09
CA GLY A 337 27.16 13.79 3.09
C GLY A 337 27.37 15.31 2.94
N LYS A 338 28.58 15.70 2.61
CA LYS A 338 28.88 17.11 2.32
C LYS A 338 28.29 17.49 0.97
N LYS A 339 27.56 18.59 0.92
CA LYS A 339 26.90 19.11 -0.28
C LYS A 339 27.87 19.30 -1.46
N ALA A 340 29.11 19.70 -1.16
CA ALA A 340 30.16 19.84 -2.16
C ALA A 340 30.53 18.49 -2.82
N ASP A 341 30.64 17.41 -2.02
CA ASP A 341 31.01 16.09 -2.51
C ASP A 341 29.87 15.48 -3.34
N ILE A 342 28.60 15.67 -2.90
CA ILE A 342 27.41 15.27 -3.65
C ILE A 342 27.35 16.01 -4.99
N THR A 343 27.58 17.34 -4.99
CA THR A 343 27.59 18.14 -6.23
C THR A 343 28.71 17.71 -7.17
N ALA A 344 29.91 17.42 -6.66
CA ALA A 344 31.01 16.90 -7.44
C ALA A 344 30.66 15.55 -8.10
N ARG A 345 29.99 14.66 -7.34
CA ARG A 345 29.55 13.38 -7.86
C ARG A 345 28.47 13.52 -8.97
N ILE A 346 27.50 14.40 -8.76
CA ILE A 346 26.50 14.76 -9.77
C ILE A 346 27.18 15.24 -11.07
N ASN A 347 28.15 16.12 -10.98
CA ASN A 347 28.89 16.62 -12.15
C ASN A 347 29.70 15.52 -12.84
N GLN A 348 30.28 14.59 -12.09
CA GLN A 348 30.95 13.42 -12.65
C GLN A 348 30.00 12.55 -13.45
N ILE A 349 28.80 12.27 -12.93
CA ILE A 349 27.79 11.48 -13.64
C ILE A 349 27.33 12.22 -14.91
N LYS A 350 27.12 13.53 -14.86
CA LYS A 350 26.77 14.34 -16.04
C LYS A 350 27.84 14.24 -17.13
N ALA A 351 29.12 14.34 -16.78
CA ALA A 351 30.22 14.19 -17.73
C ALA A 351 30.25 12.76 -18.34
N GLN A 352 29.94 11.73 -17.57
CA GLN A 352 29.80 10.36 -18.07
C GLN A 352 28.66 10.22 -19.09
N ILE A 353 27.51 10.88 -18.85
CA ILE A 353 26.36 10.90 -19.77
C ILE A 353 26.74 11.53 -21.13
N GLU A 354 27.55 12.58 -21.11
CA GLU A 354 28.00 13.27 -22.32
C GLU A 354 29.02 12.45 -23.13
N THR A 355 29.82 11.63 -22.47
CA THR A 355 30.91 10.88 -23.10
C THR A 355 30.53 9.45 -23.52
N THR A 356 29.46 8.88 -22.94
CA THR A 356 29.03 7.52 -23.29
C THR A 356 28.41 7.46 -24.68
N THR A 357 28.75 6.40 -25.42
CA THR A 357 28.20 6.12 -26.75
C THR A 357 27.08 5.07 -26.72
N SER A 358 26.84 4.44 -25.58
CA SER A 358 25.81 3.42 -25.38
C SER A 358 24.52 4.08 -24.91
N ASP A 359 23.43 3.97 -25.66
CA ASP A 359 22.13 4.49 -25.27
C ASP A 359 21.63 3.85 -23.96
N TYR A 360 21.90 2.55 -23.78
CA TYR A 360 21.55 1.84 -22.56
C TYR A 360 22.33 2.37 -21.34
N ASP A 361 23.64 2.60 -21.46
CA ASP A 361 24.42 3.15 -20.36
C ASP A 361 24.03 4.60 -20.07
N LYS A 362 23.69 5.35 -21.11
CA LYS A 362 23.18 6.72 -20.98
C LYS A 362 21.88 6.76 -20.18
N GLU A 363 20.93 5.89 -20.49
CA GLU A 363 19.68 5.76 -19.74
C GLU A 363 19.96 5.45 -18.26
N LYS A 364 20.82 4.48 -17.97
CA LYS A 364 21.16 4.08 -16.60
C LYS A 364 21.93 5.13 -15.81
N LEU A 365 22.77 5.91 -16.47
CA LEU A 365 23.43 7.07 -15.86
C LEU A 365 22.42 8.20 -15.58
N GLN A 366 21.43 8.40 -16.45
CA GLN A 366 20.35 9.36 -16.23
C GLN A 366 19.48 8.97 -15.03
N GLU A 367 19.09 7.69 -14.91
CA GLU A 367 18.38 7.19 -13.72
C GLU A 367 19.20 7.45 -12.44
N ARG A 368 20.48 7.17 -12.45
CA ARG A 368 21.37 7.38 -11.30
C ARG A 368 21.51 8.87 -10.94
N LEU A 369 21.66 9.70 -11.97
CA LEU A 369 21.70 11.16 -11.81
C LEU A 369 20.40 11.67 -11.15
N ALA A 370 19.26 11.23 -11.66
CA ALA A 370 17.96 11.63 -11.15
C ALA A 370 17.77 11.25 -9.67
N LYS A 371 18.13 10.01 -9.30
CA LYS A 371 18.08 9.53 -7.90
C LYS A 371 18.98 10.34 -6.96
N LEU A 372 20.18 10.71 -7.38
CA LEU A 372 21.13 11.47 -6.54
C LEU A 372 20.82 12.96 -6.49
N SER A 373 20.34 13.55 -7.59
CA SER A 373 20.07 14.99 -7.70
C SER A 373 18.66 15.40 -7.28
N GLY A 374 17.72 14.45 -7.21
CA GLY A 374 16.31 14.71 -6.95
C GLY A 374 16.03 15.12 -5.49
N GLY A 375 16.85 14.68 -4.56
CA GLY A 375 16.59 14.84 -3.14
C GLY A 375 15.34 14.08 -2.67
N VAL A 376 14.92 14.33 -1.44
CA VAL A 376 13.67 13.83 -0.86
C VAL A 376 12.86 15.01 -0.35
N ALA A 377 11.62 15.16 -0.83
CA ALA A 377 10.67 16.08 -0.22
C ALA A 377 10.01 15.40 0.98
N VAL A 378 10.15 15.98 2.13
CA VAL A 378 9.54 15.52 3.38
C VAL A 378 8.30 16.34 3.64
N LEU A 379 7.13 15.73 3.55
CA LEU A 379 5.86 16.31 3.95
C LEU A 379 5.70 16.10 5.46
N GLN A 380 5.89 17.16 6.22
CA GLN A 380 5.73 17.16 7.67
C GLN A 380 4.27 17.46 8.01
N VAL A 381 3.57 16.48 8.56
CA VAL A 381 2.15 16.60 8.92
C VAL A 381 2.03 17.00 10.38
N GLY A 382 1.42 18.16 10.65
CA GLY A 382 1.14 18.66 11.99
C GLY A 382 -0.34 18.60 12.34
N ALA A 383 -0.63 18.33 13.63
CA ALA A 383 -1.98 18.36 14.18
C ALA A 383 -1.94 18.65 15.69
N ALA A 384 -3.12 18.95 16.28
CA ALA A 384 -3.22 19.27 17.70
C ALA A 384 -3.17 18.02 18.61
N THR A 385 -3.56 16.87 18.10
CA THR A 385 -3.57 15.60 18.83
C THR A 385 -2.89 14.50 18.02
N GLU A 386 -2.34 13.49 18.69
CA GLU A 386 -1.71 12.34 18.05
C GLU A 386 -2.69 11.57 17.14
N MET A 387 -3.96 11.44 17.57
CA MET A 387 -4.99 10.78 16.79
C MET A 387 -5.30 11.53 15.48
N GLU A 388 -5.44 12.86 15.55
CA GLU A 388 -5.64 13.72 14.38
C GLU A 388 -4.43 13.68 13.45
N MET A 389 -3.21 13.70 14.02
CA MET A 389 -1.96 13.64 13.26
C MET A 389 -1.86 12.34 12.46
N LYS A 390 -2.18 11.20 13.08
CA LYS A 390 -2.17 9.90 12.41
C LYS A 390 -3.21 9.85 11.28
N GLU A 391 -4.44 10.29 11.53
CA GLU A 391 -5.50 10.35 10.49
C GLU A 391 -5.08 11.25 9.32
N LYS A 392 -4.53 12.42 9.62
CA LYS A 392 -4.08 13.37 8.60
C LYS A 392 -2.89 12.83 7.80
N LYS A 393 -1.95 12.14 8.46
CA LYS A 393 -0.80 11.48 7.82
C LYS A 393 -1.27 10.39 6.85
N ASP A 394 -2.17 9.51 7.28
CA ASP A 394 -2.71 8.44 6.43
C ASP A 394 -3.41 9.04 5.20
N ARG A 395 -4.18 10.11 5.37
CA ARG A 395 -4.83 10.85 4.29
C ARG A 395 -3.85 11.50 3.30
N VAL A 396 -2.72 12.00 3.78
CA VAL A 396 -1.64 12.55 2.93
C VAL A 396 -0.94 11.42 2.17
N ASP A 397 -0.68 10.28 2.80
CA ASP A 397 -0.09 9.11 2.16
C ASP A 397 -0.99 8.60 1.02
N ASP A 398 -2.28 8.44 1.26
CA ASP A 398 -3.27 8.03 0.23
C ASP A 398 -3.29 9.01 -0.96
N ALA A 399 -3.32 10.32 -0.65
CA ALA A 399 -3.32 11.35 -1.68
C ALA A 399 -2.03 11.36 -2.51
N LEU A 400 -0.89 11.09 -1.89
CA LEU A 400 0.39 10.96 -2.57
C LEU A 400 0.41 9.76 -3.53
N HIS A 401 -0.06 8.60 -3.07
CA HIS A 401 -0.15 7.39 -3.88
C HIS A 401 -1.11 7.56 -5.07
N ALA A 402 -2.30 8.12 -4.83
CA ALA A 402 -3.27 8.42 -5.89
C ALA A 402 -2.69 9.40 -6.92
N THR A 403 -1.93 10.39 -6.48
CA THR A 403 -1.26 11.35 -7.38
C THR A 403 -0.21 10.66 -8.25
N ARG A 404 0.61 9.78 -7.70
CA ARG A 404 1.56 8.96 -8.47
C ARG A 404 0.83 8.08 -9.49
N ALA A 405 -0.23 7.39 -9.06
CA ALA A 405 -1.06 6.57 -9.94
C ALA A 405 -1.66 7.38 -11.11
N ALA A 406 -2.07 8.63 -10.86
CA ALA A 406 -2.59 9.52 -11.89
C ALA A 406 -1.50 10.00 -12.88
N ILE A 407 -0.28 10.20 -12.42
CA ILE A 407 0.85 10.56 -13.30
C ILE A 407 1.21 9.36 -14.19
N GLU A 408 1.16 8.14 -13.66
CA GLU A 408 1.50 6.91 -14.39
C GLU A 408 0.48 6.57 -15.49
N GLU A 409 -0.81 6.48 -15.16
CA GLU A 409 -1.85 6.00 -16.10
C GLU A 409 -2.89 7.07 -16.49
N GLY A 410 -2.75 8.29 -15.99
CA GLY A 410 -3.72 9.36 -16.26
C GLY A 410 -4.92 9.33 -15.32
N ILE A 411 -5.93 10.12 -15.68
CA ILE A 411 -7.16 10.34 -14.91
C ILE A 411 -8.41 10.05 -15.73
N VAL A 412 -9.47 9.66 -15.04
CA VAL A 412 -10.82 9.46 -15.58
C VAL A 412 -11.83 10.30 -14.79
N PRO A 413 -13.08 10.50 -15.27
CA PRO A 413 -14.12 11.10 -14.46
C PRO A 413 -14.33 10.33 -13.17
N GLY A 414 -14.31 11.03 -12.03
CA GLY A 414 -14.42 10.42 -10.70
C GLY A 414 -15.85 10.04 -10.30
N GLY A 415 -16.02 9.73 -9.01
CA GLY A 415 -17.33 9.44 -8.45
C GLY A 415 -18.04 8.22 -9.03
N GLY A 416 -17.29 7.26 -9.58
CA GLY A 416 -17.83 6.05 -10.23
C GLY A 416 -18.35 6.26 -11.65
N VAL A 417 -18.27 7.47 -12.21
CA VAL A 417 -18.81 7.77 -13.56
C VAL A 417 -18.02 7.05 -14.64
N ALA A 418 -16.70 6.89 -14.49
CA ALA A 418 -15.88 6.14 -15.45
C ALA A 418 -16.38 4.69 -15.62
N PHE A 419 -16.79 4.03 -14.54
CA PHE A 419 -17.40 2.70 -14.61
C PHE A 419 -18.73 2.70 -15.34
N ILE A 420 -19.58 3.70 -15.10
CA ILE A 420 -20.88 3.84 -15.81
C ILE A 420 -20.64 4.00 -17.32
N ARG A 421 -19.65 4.79 -17.76
CA ARG A 421 -19.30 4.95 -19.18
C ARG A 421 -18.73 3.66 -19.77
N ALA A 422 -17.98 2.89 -18.99
CA ALA A 422 -17.40 1.63 -19.44
C ALA A 422 -18.46 0.53 -19.68
N ILE A 423 -19.69 0.68 -19.17
CA ILE A 423 -20.81 -0.24 -19.44
C ILE A 423 -21.06 -0.37 -20.95
N GLU A 424 -20.90 0.69 -21.73
CA GLU A 424 -21.11 0.66 -23.19
C GLU A 424 -20.20 -0.37 -23.89
N ALA A 425 -19.01 -0.60 -23.37
CA ALA A 425 -18.06 -1.58 -23.93
C ALA A 425 -18.54 -3.02 -23.80
N ILE A 426 -19.36 -3.31 -22.79
CA ILE A 426 -19.87 -4.66 -22.51
C ILE A 426 -21.34 -4.85 -22.89
N ASP A 427 -22.08 -3.78 -23.21
CA ASP A 427 -23.51 -3.84 -23.53
C ASP A 427 -23.86 -4.76 -24.72
N LYS A 428 -22.97 -4.82 -25.71
CA LYS A 428 -23.15 -5.62 -26.92
C LYS A 428 -22.37 -6.94 -26.90
N MET A 429 -21.65 -7.20 -25.81
CA MET A 429 -20.88 -8.44 -25.67
C MET A 429 -21.81 -9.63 -25.49
N LYS A 430 -21.45 -10.72 -26.16
CA LYS A 430 -22.17 -12.00 -26.03
C LYS A 430 -21.26 -13.03 -25.39
N GLY A 431 -21.82 -13.85 -24.51
CA GLY A 431 -21.20 -15.06 -24.03
C GLY A 431 -21.18 -16.14 -25.09
N SER A 432 -20.29 -17.11 -24.93
CA SER A 432 -20.29 -18.34 -25.76
C SER A 432 -21.47 -19.25 -25.42
N ASN A 433 -22.03 -19.09 -24.22
CA ASN A 433 -23.27 -19.71 -23.72
C ASN A 433 -24.02 -18.74 -22.80
N GLU A 434 -25.19 -19.16 -22.29
CA GLU A 434 -26.05 -18.32 -21.43
C GLU A 434 -25.36 -17.94 -20.11
N ASP A 435 -24.64 -18.85 -19.48
CA ASP A 435 -23.96 -18.60 -18.21
C ASP A 435 -22.80 -17.62 -18.36
N GLU A 436 -22.03 -17.70 -19.45
CA GLU A 436 -21.03 -16.68 -19.77
C GLU A 436 -21.67 -15.31 -20.01
N GLY A 437 -22.82 -15.26 -20.71
CA GLY A 437 -23.62 -14.04 -20.89
C GLY A 437 -24.12 -13.47 -19.55
N THR A 438 -24.52 -14.34 -18.63
CA THR A 438 -24.90 -13.97 -17.26
C THR A 438 -23.71 -13.39 -16.49
N GLY A 439 -22.52 -13.99 -16.63
CA GLY A 439 -21.27 -13.46 -16.05
C GLY A 439 -20.97 -12.02 -16.50
N ILE A 440 -21.16 -11.71 -17.79
CA ILE A 440 -21.04 -10.36 -18.32
C ILE A 440 -22.07 -9.41 -17.67
N SER A 441 -23.31 -9.88 -17.52
CA SER A 441 -24.40 -9.09 -16.92
C SER A 441 -24.16 -8.79 -15.43
N ILE A 442 -23.51 -9.72 -14.69
CA ILE A 442 -23.10 -9.52 -13.30
C ILE A 442 -22.13 -8.33 -13.20
N VAL A 443 -21.10 -8.29 -14.06
CA VAL A 443 -20.15 -7.16 -14.08
C VAL A 443 -20.87 -5.86 -14.42
N LYS A 444 -21.73 -5.86 -15.44
CA LYS A 444 -22.52 -4.68 -15.81
C LYS A 444 -23.29 -4.12 -14.62
N ARG A 445 -23.93 -4.98 -13.82
CA ARG A 445 -24.65 -4.55 -12.61
C ARG A 445 -23.70 -4.01 -11.53
N ALA A 446 -22.56 -4.68 -11.33
CA ALA A 446 -21.59 -4.30 -10.32
C ALA A 446 -20.93 -2.93 -10.58
N LEU A 447 -20.76 -2.54 -11.86
CA LEU A 447 -20.17 -1.24 -12.23
C LEU A 447 -21.02 -0.03 -11.79
N GLU A 448 -22.29 -0.23 -11.44
CA GLU A 448 -23.16 0.83 -10.92
C GLU A 448 -22.93 1.10 -9.42
N GLU A 449 -22.45 0.10 -8.68
CA GLU A 449 -22.44 0.14 -7.22
C GLU A 449 -21.52 1.20 -6.62
N PRO A 450 -20.32 1.52 -7.17
CA PRO A 450 -19.50 2.59 -6.61
C PRO A 450 -20.25 3.95 -6.61
N LEU A 451 -20.86 4.34 -7.72
CA LEU A 451 -21.66 5.57 -7.80
C LEU A 451 -22.86 5.49 -6.85
N ARG A 452 -23.59 4.38 -6.86
CA ARG A 452 -24.76 4.15 -5.98
C ARG A 452 -24.37 4.34 -4.52
N GLN A 453 -23.29 3.70 -4.06
CA GLN A 453 -22.85 3.78 -2.67
C GLN A 453 -22.42 5.20 -2.27
N ILE A 454 -21.70 5.93 -3.14
CA ILE A 454 -21.32 7.33 -2.90
C ILE A 454 -22.57 8.19 -2.67
N VAL A 455 -23.60 8.00 -3.47
CA VAL A 455 -24.85 8.75 -3.41
C VAL A 455 -25.67 8.38 -2.18
N GLU A 456 -25.77 7.10 -1.86
CA GLU A 456 -26.44 6.60 -0.67
C GLU A 456 -25.77 7.11 0.63
N ASN A 457 -24.43 7.18 0.68
CA ASN A 457 -23.70 7.80 1.78
C ASN A 457 -24.01 9.31 1.90
N ALA A 458 -24.42 9.95 0.81
CA ALA A 458 -24.90 11.33 0.82
C ALA A 458 -26.37 11.48 1.25
N GLY A 459 -27.07 10.37 1.50
CA GLY A 459 -28.47 10.36 1.90
C GLY A 459 -29.46 10.54 0.72
N ILE A 460 -29.01 10.26 -0.50
CA ILE A 460 -29.80 10.43 -1.74
C ILE A 460 -30.05 9.04 -2.34
N GLU A 461 -31.19 8.88 -3.05
CA GLU A 461 -31.56 7.62 -3.70
C GLU A 461 -30.63 7.32 -4.88
N GLY A 462 -29.81 6.28 -4.74
CA GLY A 462 -28.76 5.92 -5.69
C GLY A 462 -29.31 5.52 -7.06
N SER A 463 -30.46 4.85 -7.13
CA SER A 463 -31.05 4.36 -8.37
C SER A 463 -31.41 5.50 -9.34
N ILE A 464 -31.95 6.60 -8.81
CA ILE A 464 -32.35 7.79 -9.60
C ILE A 464 -31.10 8.45 -10.18
N VAL A 465 -30.06 8.61 -9.36
CA VAL A 465 -28.82 9.27 -9.80
C VAL A 465 -28.08 8.42 -10.84
N VAL A 466 -27.96 7.12 -10.62
CA VAL A 466 -27.35 6.19 -11.59
C VAL A 466 -28.06 6.26 -12.93
N GLN A 467 -29.40 6.23 -12.96
CA GLN A 467 -30.16 6.33 -14.18
C GLN A 467 -29.90 7.66 -14.94
N LYS A 468 -29.93 8.77 -14.22
CA LYS A 468 -29.69 10.10 -14.82
C LYS A 468 -28.24 10.25 -15.32
N VAL A 469 -27.27 9.67 -14.63
CA VAL A 469 -25.87 9.66 -15.09
C VAL A 469 -25.71 8.79 -16.34
N LYS A 470 -26.40 7.65 -16.44
CA LYS A 470 -26.42 6.80 -17.66
C LYS A 470 -26.94 7.53 -18.90
N GLU A 471 -27.93 8.37 -18.72
CA GLU A 471 -28.51 9.20 -19.83
C GLU A 471 -27.53 10.27 -20.30
N GLY A 472 -26.60 10.70 -19.47
CA GLY A 472 -25.55 11.66 -19.79
C GLY A 472 -24.40 11.06 -20.60
N LYS A 473 -23.53 11.93 -21.14
CA LYS A 473 -22.38 11.54 -21.96
C LYS A 473 -21.07 12.13 -21.41
N GLY A 474 -19.95 11.49 -21.75
CA GLY A 474 -18.62 11.95 -21.38
C GLY A 474 -18.44 12.01 -19.87
N ASP A 475 -17.96 13.13 -19.35
CA ASP A 475 -17.69 13.38 -17.95
C ASP A 475 -18.89 13.93 -17.14
N PHE A 476 -20.09 13.97 -17.75
CA PHE A 476 -21.31 14.35 -17.04
C PHE A 476 -21.61 13.36 -15.92
N GLY A 477 -21.73 13.85 -14.70
CA GLY A 477 -21.97 13.01 -13.52
C GLY A 477 -22.59 13.78 -12.37
N PHE A 478 -22.70 13.13 -11.22
CA PHE A 478 -23.23 13.71 -10.00
C PHE A 478 -22.11 13.97 -8.99
N ASN A 479 -21.93 15.25 -8.65
CA ASN A 479 -21.02 15.64 -7.58
C ASN A 479 -21.74 15.51 -6.23
N ALA A 480 -21.45 14.44 -5.49
CA ALA A 480 -22.11 14.15 -4.21
C ALA A 480 -21.75 15.18 -3.10
N ARG A 481 -20.68 15.96 -3.26
CA ARG A 481 -20.31 17.03 -2.32
C ARG A 481 -21.27 18.22 -2.43
N THR A 482 -21.53 18.66 -3.68
CA THR A 482 -22.34 19.84 -3.99
C THR A 482 -23.80 19.48 -4.30
N GLU A 483 -24.10 18.19 -4.47
CA GLU A 483 -25.39 17.64 -4.89
C GLU A 483 -25.85 18.16 -6.27
N GLN A 484 -24.88 18.44 -7.15
CA GLN A 484 -25.14 18.99 -8.48
C GLN A 484 -24.75 17.99 -9.58
N TYR A 485 -25.48 18.05 -10.69
CA TYR A 485 -25.11 17.36 -11.93
C TYR A 485 -24.27 18.31 -12.79
N GLU A 486 -23.04 17.92 -13.07
CA GLU A 486 -22.08 18.76 -13.76
C GLU A 486 -21.03 17.94 -14.53
N LYS A 487 -20.13 18.62 -15.23
CA LYS A 487 -18.95 18.00 -15.86
C LYS A 487 -17.89 17.79 -14.79
N LEU A 488 -17.69 16.53 -14.41
CA LEU A 488 -16.89 16.17 -13.24
C LEU A 488 -15.41 16.50 -13.38
N ILE A 489 -14.82 16.33 -14.59
CA ILE A 489 -13.41 16.68 -14.81
C ILE A 489 -13.20 18.18 -14.63
N ALA A 490 -14.09 19.01 -15.17
CA ALA A 490 -14.03 20.45 -15.00
C ALA A 490 -14.25 20.90 -13.54
N ALA A 491 -15.11 20.19 -12.81
CA ALA A 491 -15.36 20.39 -11.39
C ALA A 491 -14.24 19.88 -10.47
N GLY A 492 -13.23 19.20 -11.05
CA GLY A 492 -12.12 18.59 -10.30
C GLY A 492 -12.44 17.25 -9.64
N VAL A 493 -13.61 16.66 -9.92
CA VAL A 493 -13.99 15.31 -9.43
C VAL A 493 -13.43 14.27 -10.39
N ILE A 494 -12.25 13.78 -10.08
CA ILE A 494 -11.44 12.91 -10.95
C ILE A 494 -10.83 11.77 -10.14
N ASP A 495 -10.70 10.60 -10.75
CA ASP A 495 -10.06 9.42 -10.16
C ASP A 495 -8.84 9.01 -11.02
N PRO A 496 -7.76 8.50 -10.41
CA PRO A 496 -6.66 7.90 -11.17
C PRO A 496 -7.13 6.66 -11.94
N THR A 497 -6.76 6.54 -13.19
CA THR A 497 -7.13 5.39 -14.03
C THR A 497 -6.60 4.08 -13.44
N LYS A 498 -5.38 4.08 -12.93
CA LYS A 498 -4.76 2.91 -12.26
C LYS A 498 -5.60 2.45 -11.07
N VAL A 499 -6.06 3.38 -10.24
CA VAL A 499 -6.89 3.07 -9.05
C VAL A 499 -8.21 2.39 -9.48
N THR A 500 -8.93 2.96 -10.44
CA THR A 500 -10.21 2.39 -10.92
C THR A 500 -10.01 1.02 -11.55
N ARG A 501 -8.96 0.85 -12.37
CA ARG A 501 -8.63 -0.43 -13.02
C ARG A 501 -8.29 -1.52 -12.02
N VAL A 502 -7.35 -1.26 -11.12
CA VAL A 502 -6.86 -2.24 -10.13
C VAL A 502 -7.98 -2.64 -9.17
N ALA A 503 -8.84 -1.69 -8.77
CA ALA A 503 -10.00 -1.98 -7.92
C ALA A 503 -10.93 -3.01 -8.58
N LEU A 504 -11.23 -2.86 -9.87
CA LEU A 504 -12.09 -3.80 -10.60
C LEU A 504 -11.41 -5.16 -10.81
N GLU A 505 -10.15 -5.18 -11.19
CA GLU A 505 -9.39 -6.41 -11.43
C GLU A 505 -9.29 -7.27 -10.16
N ASN A 506 -8.92 -6.68 -9.04
CA ASN A 506 -8.82 -7.37 -7.76
C ASN A 506 -10.19 -7.86 -7.25
N ALA A 507 -11.22 -7.03 -7.37
CA ALA A 507 -12.58 -7.39 -7.01
C ALA A 507 -13.08 -8.60 -7.80
N ALA A 508 -12.90 -8.59 -9.11
CA ALA A 508 -13.33 -9.68 -9.99
C ALA A 508 -12.53 -10.98 -9.77
N SER A 509 -11.23 -10.86 -9.52
CA SER A 509 -10.36 -11.99 -9.24
C SER A 509 -10.84 -12.79 -8.02
N ILE A 510 -11.01 -12.12 -6.90
CA ILE A 510 -11.46 -12.73 -5.64
C ILE A 510 -12.91 -13.21 -5.75
N ALA A 511 -13.80 -12.41 -6.36
CA ALA A 511 -15.17 -12.80 -6.58
C ALA A 511 -15.25 -14.08 -7.43
N GLY A 512 -14.47 -14.18 -8.50
CA GLY A 512 -14.39 -15.37 -9.35
C GLY A 512 -13.95 -16.62 -8.59
N MET A 513 -12.98 -16.50 -7.68
CA MET A 513 -12.56 -17.61 -6.82
C MET A 513 -13.67 -18.04 -5.86
N LEU A 514 -14.36 -17.09 -5.21
CA LEU A 514 -15.45 -17.40 -4.29
C LEU A 514 -16.63 -18.07 -5.01
N LEU A 515 -17.01 -17.59 -6.19
CA LEU A 515 -18.10 -18.14 -6.99
C LEU A 515 -17.85 -19.59 -7.41
N THR A 516 -16.59 -19.95 -7.67
CA THR A 516 -16.16 -21.31 -8.07
C THR A 516 -15.84 -22.21 -6.89
N THR A 517 -15.97 -21.73 -5.65
CA THR A 517 -15.73 -22.52 -4.44
C THR A 517 -16.91 -23.46 -4.19
N GLU A 518 -16.62 -24.75 -3.98
CA GLU A 518 -17.58 -25.79 -3.67
C GLU A 518 -17.47 -26.31 -2.25
N CYS A 519 -16.25 -26.35 -1.70
CA CYS A 519 -15.96 -26.88 -0.38
C CYS A 519 -15.12 -25.90 0.43
N VAL A 520 -15.45 -25.76 1.70
CA VAL A 520 -14.66 -25.01 2.69
C VAL A 520 -14.20 -25.96 3.79
N ILE A 521 -12.92 -25.89 4.13
CA ILE A 521 -12.29 -26.72 5.16
C ILE A 521 -11.82 -25.82 6.29
N ALA A 522 -12.42 -25.96 7.46
CA ALA A 522 -12.08 -25.21 8.66
C ALA A 522 -11.58 -26.10 9.79
N ASP A 523 -10.87 -25.54 10.74
CA ASP A 523 -10.55 -26.25 11.99
C ASP A 523 -11.81 -26.44 12.84
N LYS A 524 -11.94 -27.61 13.44
CA LYS A 524 -13.03 -27.89 14.37
C LYS A 524 -12.80 -27.09 15.65
N PRO A 525 -13.77 -26.28 16.12
CA PRO A 525 -13.60 -25.56 17.38
C PRO A 525 -13.23 -26.53 18.50
N LYS A 526 -12.25 -26.17 19.31
CA LYS A 526 -11.98 -26.90 20.54
C LYS A 526 -13.19 -26.71 21.44
N LYS A 527 -13.82 -27.82 21.87
CA LYS A 527 -14.74 -27.73 23.02
C LYS A 527 -13.90 -27.24 24.20
N GLU A 528 -14.26 -26.11 24.76
CA GLU A 528 -13.76 -25.73 26.08
C GLU A 528 -14.20 -26.84 27.04
N GLU A 529 -13.26 -27.61 27.55
CA GLU A 529 -13.52 -28.47 28.70
C GLU A 529 -13.87 -27.52 29.85
N PRO A 530 -15.00 -27.73 30.52
CA PRO A 530 -15.34 -26.93 31.69
C PRO A 530 -14.18 -27.00 32.67
N ALA A 531 -13.68 -25.83 33.10
CA ALA A 531 -12.61 -25.76 34.07
C ALA A 531 -12.97 -26.65 35.25
N HIS A 532 -12.21 -27.72 35.45
CA HIS A 532 -12.38 -28.56 36.64
C HIS A 532 -12.21 -27.66 37.85
N ALA A 533 -13.32 -27.36 38.53
CA ALA A 533 -13.30 -26.76 39.84
C ALA A 533 -12.45 -27.68 40.72
N HIS A 534 -11.27 -27.22 41.08
CA HIS A 534 -10.48 -27.88 42.13
C HIS A 534 -11.36 -27.94 43.37
N GLY A 535 -11.94 -29.10 43.59
CA GLY A 535 -12.71 -29.40 44.81
C GLY A 535 -11.79 -29.17 46.02
N GLY A 536 -12.24 -28.29 46.89
CA GLY A 536 -11.56 -28.02 48.13
C GLY A 536 -11.41 -29.33 48.90
N GLY A 537 -10.16 -29.69 49.23
CA GLY A 537 -9.82 -30.80 50.11
C GLY A 537 -10.46 -30.55 51.49
N PRO A 538 -10.95 -31.62 52.17
CA PRO A 538 -11.52 -31.49 53.49
C PRO A 538 -10.43 -31.06 54.50
N GLY A 539 -10.73 -29.99 55.23
CA GLY A 539 -9.90 -29.57 56.34
C GLY A 539 -9.82 -30.65 57.40
N MET A 540 -8.64 -31.11 57.73
CA MET A 540 -8.36 -31.91 58.92
C MET A 540 -8.27 -30.96 60.13
N GLY A 541 -9.22 -31.20 61.03
CA GLY A 541 -9.30 -30.54 62.32
C GLY A 541 -8.10 -30.77 63.20
N GLY A 542 -7.95 -29.91 64.18
CA GLY A 542 -6.86 -29.77 65.09
C GLY A 542 -6.62 -30.97 66.02
N MET A 543 -5.48 -30.92 66.65
CA MET A 543 -5.26 -31.47 67.97
C MET A 543 -4.27 -30.58 68.70
N ASP A 544 -4.73 -30.31 69.93
CA ASP A 544 -3.99 -29.65 71.02
C ASP A 544 -2.61 -30.29 71.30
N TYR A 545 -1.62 -29.50 71.61
CA TYR A 545 -0.88 -29.42 72.88
C TYR A 545 0.01 -28.20 72.84
#